data_748a0e112412ac3b9757d8c28c1123b6
#
_entry.id   748a0e112412ac3b9757d8c28c1123b6
#
_cell.length_a   1.000
_cell.length_b   1.000
_cell.length_c   1.000
_cell.angle_alpha   90.00
_cell.angle_beta   90.00
_cell.angle_gamma   90.00
#
_symmetry.space_group_name_H-M   'P 1'
#
loop_
_entity.id
_entity.type
_entity.pdbx_description
1 polymer ?
#
loop_
_entity_poly.entity_id
_entity_poly.type
_entity_poly.pdbx_seq_one_letter_code
_entity_poly.pdbx_strand_id
1 'polypeptide(L)'
;MRTCDCFGIQDLHVIEKDNQYQIQRDIALGSGRWVDIHNFSDDVGPTTNCIRTLKEQGYQIVATTPHTDAYTVHDLPIDKPLAFFFGTERNGLSDEVMEAADLHVRIPMYGFTESFNISVSVAVLLQTIRQRLEISQHRWKLTDTEQIALKIQWCEKILNGGEALSKEFRARYQKD
;
A
#
# COMPACT_ATOMS: atom_id res chain seq x y z
N MET A 1 -6.30 -5.07 3.04
CA MET A 1 -6.32 -4.13 4.18
C MET A 1 -5.72 -4.73 5.44
N ARG A 2 -6.28 -5.76 6.09
CA ARG A 2 -5.73 -6.35 7.34
C ARG A 2 -4.25 -6.74 7.23
N THR A 3 -3.84 -7.35 6.12
CA THR A 3 -2.43 -7.69 5.86
C THR A 3 -1.54 -6.46 5.84
N CYS A 4 -2.00 -5.36 5.23
CA CYS A 4 -1.26 -4.09 5.20
C CYS A 4 -1.02 -3.56 6.61
N ASP A 5 -2.06 -3.52 7.44
CA ASP A 5 -1.97 -3.12 8.84
C ASP A 5 -0.97 -3.98 9.63
N CYS A 6 -1.03 -5.31 9.49
CA CYS A 6 -0.08 -6.23 10.16
C CYS A 6 1.39 -5.96 9.82
N PHE A 7 1.69 -5.44 8.63
CA PHE A 7 3.04 -5.10 8.17
C PHE A 7 3.39 -3.62 8.32
N GLY A 8 2.49 -2.81 8.90
CA GLY A 8 2.70 -1.38 9.09
C GLY A 8 2.68 -0.57 7.79
N ILE A 9 1.95 -1.03 6.79
CA ILE A 9 1.67 -0.27 5.57
C ILE A 9 0.55 0.71 5.87
N GLN A 10 0.81 1.99 5.64
CA GLN A 10 -0.13 3.07 5.96
C GLN A 10 -1.09 3.37 4.82
N ASP A 11 -0.62 3.30 3.57
CA ASP A 11 -1.37 3.70 2.39
C ASP A 11 -1.80 2.48 1.57
N LEU A 12 -3.09 2.36 1.31
CA LEU A 12 -3.69 1.37 0.44
C LEU A 12 -4.45 2.08 -0.68
N HIS A 13 -3.98 1.92 -1.91
CA HIS A 13 -4.62 2.47 -3.09
C HIS A 13 -5.55 1.44 -3.72
N VAL A 14 -6.81 1.82 -3.93
CA VAL A 14 -7.84 0.96 -4.52
C VAL A 14 -8.29 1.56 -5.84
N ILE A 15 -8.16 0.79 -6.91
CA ILE A 15 -8.57 1.16 -8.25
C ILE A 15 -9.89 0.44 -8.57
N GLU A 16 -10.96 1.21 -8.69
CA GLU A 16 -12.30 0.72 -8.98
C GLU A 16 -12.62 0.94 -10.47
N LYS A 17 -12.78 -0.15 -11.22
CA LYS A 17 -13.29 -0.07 -12.61
C LYS A 17 -14.73 -0.56 -12.69
N ASP A 18 -14.96 -1.84 -12.39
CA ASP A 18 -16.23 -2.53 -12.57
C ASP A 18 -16.91 -2.91 -11.25
N ASN A 19 -16.17 -2.88 -10.14
CA ASN A 19 -16.66 -3.27 -8.83
C ASN A 19 -16.34 -2.20 -7.80
N GLN A 20 -17.35 -1.77 -7.04
CA GLN A 20 -17.14 -0.86 -5.91
C GLN A 20 -16.47 -1.60 -4.76
N TYR A 21 -15.43 -0.99 -4.22
CA TYR A 21 -14.76 -1.50 -3.03
C TYR A 21 -15.65 -1.35 -1.80
N GLN A 22 -16.02 -2.48 -1.21
CA GLN A 22 -16.81 -2.49 0.03
C GLN A 22 -15.95 -3.02 1.17
N ILE A 23 -15.75 -2.18 2.19
CA ILE A 23 -15.09 -2.60 3.41
C ILE A 23 -16.03 -3.50 4.19
N GLN A 24 -15.77 -4.79 4.21
CA GLN A 24 -16.45 -5.70 5.13
C GLN A 24 -15.88 -5.47 6.53
N ARG A 25 -16.62 -4.74 7.37
CA ARG A 25 -16.20 -4.32 8.72
C ARG A 25 -15.75 -5.48 9.60
N ASP A 26 -16.43 -6.62 9.50
CA ASP A 26 -16.16 -7.82 10.32
C ASP A 26 -14.82 -8.49 9.94
N ILE A 27 -14.43 -8.42 8.66
CA ILE A 27 -13.16 -8.99 8.18
C ILE A 27 -11.98 -8.04 8.46
N ALA A 28 -12.25 -6.75 8.46
CA ALA A 28 -11.23 -5.73 8.66
C ALA A 28 -10.73 -5.65 10.11
N LEU A 29 -11.49 -6.14 11.10
CA LEU A 29 -11.15 -6.15 12.53
C LEU A 29 -10.55 -4.83 13.04
N GLY A 30 -11.05 -3.71 12.53
CA GLY A 30 -10.58 -2.37 12.92
C GLY A 30 -9.34 -1.85 12.20
N SER A 31 -8.71 -2.62 11.30
CA SER A 31 -7.54 -2.18 10.53
C SER A 31 -7.81 -0.93 9.66
N GLY A 32 -9.05 -0.66 9.30
CA GLY A 32 -9.45 0.58 8.61
C GLY A 32 -9.25 1.86 9.42
N ARG A 33 -8.89 1.76 10.71
CA ARG A 33 -8.51 2.92 11.54
C ARG A 33 -7.05 3.33 11.34
N TRP A 34 -6.21 2.38 10.93
CA TRP A 34 -4.76 2.54 10.88
C TRP A 34 -4.20 2.63 9.47
N VAL A 35 -4.97 2.16 8.47
CA VAL A 35 -4.61 2.19 7.05
C VAL A 35 -5.44 3.26 6.37
N ASP A 36 -4.77 4.17 5.65
CA ASP A 36 -5.42 5.18 4.82
C ASP A 36 -5.76 4.57 3.45
N ILE A 37 -7.03 4.68 3.06
CA ILE A 37 -7.53 4.13 1.80
C ILE A 37 -7.72 5.27 0.81
N HIS A 38 -7.02 5.18 -0.30
CA HIS A 38 -7.09 6.11 -1.42
C HIS A 38 -7.85 5.47 -2.57
N ASN A 39 -9.11 5.88 -2.79
CA ASN A 39 -9.94 5.34 -3.85
C ASN A 39 -9.76 6.12 -5.14
N PHE A 40 -9.57 5.39 -6.23
CA PHE A 40 -9.52 5.90 -7.60
C PHE A 40 -10.68 5.28 -8.39
N SER A 41 -11.72 6.08 -8.64
CA SER A 41 -12.99 5.62 -9.24
C SER A 41 -13.53 6.55 -10.34
N ASP A 42 -12.67 7.41 -10.86
CA ASP A 42 -13.09 8.40 -11.88
C ASP A 42 -13.31 7.75 -13.25
N ASP A 43 -14.26 8.32 -14.03
CA ASP A 43 -14.60 7.85 -15.37
C ASP A 43 -13.45 8.01 -16.40
N VAL A 44 -12.38 8.73 -16.09
CA VAL A 44 -11.30 9.14 -17.00
C VAL A 44 -9.99 8.40 -16.76
N GLY A 45 -10.04 7.12 -16.36
CA GLY A 45 -8.85 6.30 -16.22
C GLY A 45 -8.27 6.27 -14.79
N PRO A 46 -8.98 5.62 -13.86
CA PRO A 46 -8.56 5.55 -12.45
C PRO A 46 -7.18 4.90 -12.28
N THR A 47 -6.82 3.96 -13.13
CA THR A 47 -5.50 3.32 -13.13
C THR A 47 -4.40 4.31 -13.46
N THR A 48 -4.54 5.06 -14.57
CA THR A 48 -3.58 6.09 -14.99
C THR A 48 -3.41 7.17 -13.91
N ASN A 49 -4.51 7.61 -13.29
CA ASN A 49 -4.48 8.59 -12.21
C ASN A 49 -3.74 8.08 -10.97
N CYS A 50 -3.98 6.83 -10.57
CA CYS A 50 -3.27 6.20 -9.45
C CYS A 50 -1.76 6.11 -9.73
N ILE A 51 -1.38 5.60 -10.90
CA ILE A 51 0.02 5.47 -11.31
C ILE A 51 0.71 6.84 -11.34
N ARG A 52 0.08 7.84 -11.95
CA ARG A 52 0.62 9.20 -12.00
C ARG A 52 0.85 9.77 -10.61
N THR A 53 -0.15 9.70 -9.73
CA THR A 53 -0.05 10.18 -8.36
C THR A 53 1.12 9.55 -7.61
N LEU A 54 1.29 8.23 -7.73
CA LEU A 54 2.39 7.51 -7.08
C LEU A 54 3.75 7.88 -7.66
N LYS A 55 3.86 8.03 -8.99
CA LYS A 55 5.11 8.47 -9.64
C LYS A 55 5.48 9.90 -9.25
N GLU A 56 4.52 10.81 -9.16
CA GLU A 56 4.73 12.19 -8.68
C GLU A 56 5.21 12.24 -7.22
N GLN A 57 4.82 11.27 -6.40
CA GLN A 57 5.30 11.09 -5.02
C GLN A 57 6.66 10.37 -4.94
N GLY A 58 7.26 9.99 -6.06
CA GLY A 58 8.57 9.36 -6.14
C GLY A 58 8.57 7.84 -5.97
N TYR A 59 7.42 7.18 -6.00
CA TYR A 59 7.33 5.72 -5.98
C TYR A 59 7.68 5.10 -7.33
N GLN A 60 8.41 3.99 -7.30
CA GLN A 60 8.52 3.09 -8.44
C GLN A 60 7.29 2.16 -8.46
N ILE A 61 6.71 2.01 -9.62
CA ILE A 61 5.57 1.12 -9.84
C ILE A 61 6.08 -0.29 -10.04
N VAL A 62 5.61 -1.22 -9.20
CA VAL A 62 6.02 -2.62 -9.22
C VAL A 62 4.81 -3.49 -9.56
N ALA A 63 4.81 -4.09 -10.72
CA ALA A 63 3.78 -5.05 -11.14
C ALA A 63 4.08 -6.45 -10.58
N THR A 64 3.10 -7.06 -9.88
CA THR A 64 3.21 -8.46 -9.46
C THR A 64 2.74 -9.38 -10.58
N THR A 65 3.60 -10.29 -11.02
CA THR A 65 3.33 -11.18 -12.15
C THR A 65 3.93 -12.57 -11.90
N PRO A 66 3.32 -13.66 -12.40
CA PRO A 66 3.92 -14.99 -12.33
C PRO A 66 5.00 -15.24 -13.40
N HIS A 67 5.21 -14.31 -14.34
CA HIS A 67 6.10 -14.50 -15.47
C HIS A 67 7.58 -14.60 -15.07
N THR A 68 8.37 -15.34 -15.87
CA THR A 68 9.75 -15.71 -15.54
C THR A 68 10.77 -14.57 -15.65
N ASP A 69 10.50 -13.57 -16.48
CA ASP A 69 11.43 -12.43 -16.73
C ASP A 69 11.38 -11.36 -15.62
N ALA A 70 10.56 -11.59 -14.59
CA ALA A 70 10.44 -10.70 -13.45
C ALA A 70 11.50 -10.99 -12.38
N TYR A 71 11.87 -9.96 -11.61
CA TYR A 71 12.65 -10.15 -10.40
C TYR A 71 11.95 -11.13 -9.47
N THR A 72 12.72 -11.95 -8.73
CA THR A 72 12.13 -12.60 -7.57
C THR A 72 11.96 -11.58 -6.44
N VAL A 73 11.06 -11.86 -5.49
CA VAL A 73 10.89 -11.01 -4.31
C VAL A 73 12.19 -10.88 -3.49
N HIS A 74 13.14 -11.82 -3.68
CA HIS A 74 14.44 -11.80 -3.01
C HIS A 74 15.46 -10.88 -3.69
N ASP A 75 15.32 -10.63 -4.98
CA ASP A 75 16.30 -9.90 -5.80
C ASP A 75 15.82 -8.49 -6.20
N LEU A 76 14.52 -8.20 -5.98
CA LEU A 76 13.91 -6.91 -6.33
C LEU A 76 14.72 -5.74 -5.74
N PRO A 77 15.12 -4.71 -6.52
CA PRO A 77 15.72 -3.51 -5.97
C PRO A 77 14.79 -2.83 -4.93
N ILE A 78 15.34 -2.41 -3.79
CA ILE A 78 14.59 -1.77 -2.68
C ILE A 78 15.22 -0.43 -2.27
N ASP A 79 15.98 0.18 -3.13
CA ASP A 79 16.69 1.45 -2.92
C ASP A 79 15.80 2.69 -3.04
N LYS A 80 14.62 2.52 -3.62
CA LYS A 80 13.60 3.57 -3.77
C LYS A 80 12.27 3.13 -3.15
N PRO A 81 11.36 4.07 -2.83
CA PRO A 81 10.00 3.75 -2.43
C PRO A 81 9.29 2.92 -3.51
N LEU A 82 8.61 1.86 -3.10
CA LEU A 82 7.96 0.90 -4.01
C LEU A 82 6.45 0.92 -3.80
N ALA A 83 5.69 0.99 -4.89
CA ALA A 83 4.25 0.80 -4.90
C ALA A 83 3.92 -0.52 -5.63
N PHE A 84 3.48 -1.52 -4.88
CA PHE A 84 3.15 -2.84 -5.41
C PHE A 84 1.72 -2.88 -5.94
N PHE A 85 1.57 -3.25 -7.20
CA PHE A 85 0.28 -3.46 -7.83
C PHE A 85 -0.06 -4.94 -7.88
N PHE A 86 -1.26 -5.26 -7.42
CA PHE A 86 -1.82 -6.62 -7.45
C PHE A 86 -3.05 -6.62 -8.35
N GLY A 87 -3.11 -7.58 -9.25
CA GLY A 87 -4.25 -7.78 -10.13
C GLY A 87 -5.38 -8.57 -9.48
N THR A 88 -6.47 -8.73 -10.23
CA THR A 88 -7.56 -9.60 -9.84
C THR A 88 -7.14 -11.08 -9.95
N GLU A 89 -7.79 -11.96 -9.18
CA GLU A 89 -7.52 -13.41 -9.23
C GLU A 89 -7.83 -14.02 -10.62
N ARG A 90 -8.75 -13.44 -11.37
CA ARG A 90 -9.16 -13.93 -12.68
C ARG A 90 -8.28 -13.45 -13.83
N ASN A 91 -8.02 -12.13 -13.87
CA ASN A 91 -7.45 -11.48 -15.04
C ASN A 91 -6.03 -10.96 -14.79
N GLY A 92 -5.52 -11.06 -13.55
CA GLY A 92 -4.24 -10.47 -13.20
C GLY A 92 -4.28 -8.94 -13.24
N LEU A 93 -3.14 -8.34 -13.53
CA LEU A 93 -2.99 -6.89 -13.77
C LEU A 93 -3.43 -6.54 -15.19
N SER A 94 -3.94 -5.32 -15.36
CA SER A 94 -4.26 -4.78 -16.69
C SER A 94 -2.98 -4.45 -17.46
N ASP A 95 -3.08 -4.47 -18.81
CA ASP A 95 -1.97 -4.10 -19.70
C ASP A 95 -1.45 -2.71 -19.38
N GLU A 96 -2.33 -1.78 -19.04
CA GLU A 96 -2.01 -0.42 -18.61
C GLU A 96 -1.04 -0.38 -17.41
N VAL A 97 -1.23 -1.25 -16.41
CA VAL A 97 -0.32 -1.36 -15.27
C VAL A 97 0.97 -2.04 -15.69
N MET A 98 0.89 -3.11 -16.50
CA MET A 98 2.04 -3.86 -16.96
C MET A 98 3.00 -3.00 -17.81
N GLU A 99 2.47 -2.15 -18.67
CA GLU A 99 3.24 -1.22 -19.51
C GLU A 99 3.84 -0.06 -18.72
N ALA A 100 3.10 0.44 -17.71
CA ALA A 100 3.54 1.57 -16.91
C ALA A 100 4.48 1.20 -15.75
N ALA A 101 4.62 -0.10 -15.45
CA ALA A 101 5.45 -0.58 -14.37
C ALA A 101 6.95 -0.33 -14.63
N ASP A 102 7.63 0.16 -13.61
CA ASP A 102 9.08 0.38 -13.62
C ASP A 102 9.82 -0.95 -13.35
N LEU A 103 9.20 -1.84 -12.57
CA LEU A 103 9.74 -3.14 -12.18
C LEU A 103 8.64 -4.20 -12.19
N HIS A 104 9.04 -5.44 -12.41
CA HIS A 104 8.17 -6.61 -12.31
C HIS A 104 8.69 -7.56 -11.25
N VAL A 105 7.81 -8.07 -10.39
CA VAL A 105 8.19 -8.99 -9.32
C VAL A 105 7.31 -10.24 -9.32
N ARG A 106 7.94 -11.38 -9.07
CA ARG A 106 7.26 -12.67 -8.90
C ARG A 106 7.58 -13.29 -7.54
N ILE A 107 6.61 -14.02 -7.03
CA ILE A 107 6.82 -14.94 -5.91
C ILE A 107 7.09 -16.31 -6.55
N PRO A 108 8.27 -16.94 -6.33
CA PRO A 108 8.55 -18.26 -6.89
C PRO A 108 7.54 -19.29 -6.40
N MET A 109 7.01 -20.07 -7.34
CA MET A 109 6.10 -21.18 -7.06
C MET A 109 6.66 -22.48 -7.63
N TYR A 110 6.47 -23.56 -6.92
CA TYR A 110 7.09 -24.86 -7.22
C TYR A 110 6.06 -25.97 -7.45
N GLY A 111 4.77 -25.65 -7.31
CA GLY A 111 3.66 -26.56 -7.54
C GLY A 111 2.99 -26.36 -8.90
N PHE A 112 1.85 -27.01 -9.10
CA PHE A 112 1.04 -26.89 -10.32
C PHE A 112 0.13 -25.66 -10.34
N THR A 113 -0.15 -25.07 -9.16
CA THR A 113 -1.00 -23.89 -9.06
C THR A 113 -0.24 -22.65 -9.51
N GLU A 114 -0.84 -21.86 -10.39
CA GLU A 114 -0.20 -20.71 -11.02
C GLU A 114 -0.17 -19.46 -10.14
N SER A 115 -1.03 -19.36 -9.13
CA SER A 115 -1.09 -18.19 -8.25
C SER A 115 -1.54 -18.54 -6.84
N PHE A 116 -1.09 -17.76 -5.85
CA PHE A 116 -1.66 -17.73 -4.51
C PHE A 116 -2.93 -16.87 -4.48
N ASN A 117 -3.76 -17.06 -3.44
CA ASN A 117 -4.75 -16.05 -3.07
C ASN A 117 -4.05 -14.69 -2.87
N ILE A 118 -4.71 -13.61 -3.28
CA ILE A 118 -4.13 -12.26 -3.24
C ILE A 118 -3.61 -11.86 -1.84
N SER A 119 -4.35 -12.19 -0.78
CA SER A 119 -3.93 -11.87 0.60
C SER A 119 -2.67 -12.62 1.01
N VAL A 120 -2.49 -13.85 0.52
CA VAL A 120 -1.28 -14.65 0.74
C VAL A 120 -0.11 -14.06 -0.03
N SER A 121 -0.32 -13.70 -1.30
CA SER A 121 0.70 -13.04 -2.12
C SER A 121 1.21 -11.75 -1.47
N VAL A 122 0.29 -10.91 -1.00
CA VAL A 122 0.62 -9.67 -0.27
C VAL A 122 1.43 -9.98 0.99
N ALA A 123 1.03 -10.98 1.77
CA ALA A 123 1.72 -11.34 3.01
C ALA A 123 3.15 -11.84 2.76
N VAL A 124 3.32 -12.75 1.80
CA VAL A 124 4.64 -13.31 1.43
C VAL A 124 5.57 -12.21 0.93
N LEU A 125 5.06 -11.33 0.04
CA LEU A 125 5.82 -10.25 -0.52
C LEU A 125 6.23 -9.25 0.57
N LEU A 126 5.30 -8.76 1.37
CA LEU A 126 5.57 -7.78 2.42
C LEU A 126 6.50 -8.35 3.50
N GLN A 127 6.35 -9.61 3.90
CA GLN A 127 7.25 -10.27 4.85
C GLN A 127 8.68 -10.29 4.33
N THR A 128 8.87 -10.68 3.07
CA THR A 128 10.20 -10.78 2.46
C THR A 128 10.84 -9.39 2.31
N ILE A 129 10.08 -8.42 1.80
CA ILE A 129 10.58 -7.03 1.66
C ILE A 129 10.92 -6.45 3.02
N ARG A 130 10.08 -6.66 4.05
CA ARG A 130 10.34 -6.18 5.41
C ARG A 130 11.64 -6.73 5.97
N GLN A 131 11.87 -8.05 5.87
CA GLN A 131 13.12 -8.66 6.31
C GLN A 131 14.34 -8.07 5.59
N ARG A 132 14.24 -7.84 4.28
CA ARG A 132 15.30 -7.23 3.48
C ARG A 132 15.57 -5.78 3.90
N LEU A 133 14.54 -4.99 4.19
CA LEU A 133 14.68 -3.62 4.67
C LEU A 133 15.34 -3.57 6.05
N GLU A 134 15.04 -4.50 6.95
CA GLU A 134 15.61 -4.54 8.31
C GLU A 134 17.13 -4.77 8.32
N ILE A 135 17.64 -5.53 7.35
CA ILE A 135 19.10 -5.77 7.21
C ILE A 135 19.78 -4.79 6.25
N SER A 136 19.00 -3.94 5.57
CA SER A 136 19.52 -2.95 4.64
C SER A 136 20.03 -1.69 5.36
N GLN A 137 20.80 -0.88 4.63
CA GLN A 137 21.24 0.44 5.07
C GLN A 137 20.25 1.55 4.67
N HIS A 138 19.14 1.21 4.00
CA HIS A 138 18.17 2.18 3.54
C HIS A 138 17.36 2.76 4.69
N ARG A 139 17.10 4.05 4.63
CA ARG A 139 16.17 4.71 5.55
C ARG A 139 14.73 4.38 5.14
N TRP A 140 14.09 3.46 5.84
CA TRP A 140 12.70 3.04 5.60
C TRP A 140 11.75 3.32 6.77
N LYS A 141 12.31 3.62 7.96
CA LYS A 141 11.51 3.94 9.14
C LYS A 141 11.10 5.41 9.13
N LEU A 142 9.92 5.68 9.64
CA LEU A 142 9.45 7.05 9.88
C LEU A 142 10.39 7.76 10.87
N THR A 143 10.63 9.04 10.63
CA THR A 143 11.27 9.93 11.60
C THR A 143 10.37 10.14 12.80
N ASP A 144 10.92 10.65 13.90
CA ASP A 144 10.14 10.98 15.11
C ASP A 144 9.02 11.99 14.79
N THR A 145 9.30 12.97 13.93
CA THR A 145 8.31 13.97 13.50
C THR A 145 7.17 13.32 12.71
N GLU A 146 7.48 12.44 11.76
CA GLU A 146 6.48 11.71 10.97
C GLU A 146 5.66 10.77 11.87
N GLN A 147 6.30 10.09 12.84
CA GLN A 147 5.59 9.24 13.80
C GLN A 147 4.62 10.05 14.69
N ILE A 148 5.03 11.24 15.13
CA ILE A 148 4.16 12.12 15.93
C ILE A 148 2.97 12.58 15.07
N ALA A 149 3.21 13.02 13.85
CA ALA A 149 2.15 13.45 12.94
C ALA A 149 1.12 12.34 12.70
N LEU A 150 1.59 11.11 12.43
CA LEU A 150 0.75 9.94 12.23
C LEU A 150 -0.06 9.58 13.50
N LYS A 151 0.57 9.62 14.68
CA LYS A 151 -0.13 9.38 15.96
C LYS A 151 -1.23 10.40 16.21
N ILE A 152 -1.00 11.67 15.89
CA ILE A 152 -2.02 12.72 15.99
C ILE A 152 -3.20 12.40 15.05
N GLN A 153 -2.91 12.06 13.80
CA GLN A 153 -3.93 11.67 12.82
C GLN A 153 -4.76 10.47 13.31
N TRP A 154 -4.13 9.46 13.88
CA TRP A 154 -4.83 8.32 14.47
C TRP A 154 -5.69 8.72 15.67
N CYS A 155 -5.19 9.58 16.57
CA CYS A 155 -5.98 10.09 17.68
C CYS A 155 -7.21 10.86 17.21
N GLU A 156 -7.09 11.68 16.17
CA GLU A 156 -8.20 12.40 15.56
C GLU A 156 -9.29 11.45 15.03
N LYS A 157 -8.87 10.31 14.43
CA LYS A 157 -9.80 9.28 13.91
C LYS A 157 -10.50 8.45 14.97
N ILE A 158 -9.85 8.17 16.11
CA ILE A 158 -10.39 7.23 17.12
C ILE A 158 -11.13 7.92 18.26
N LEU A 159 -10.83 9.18 18.56
CA LEU A 159 -11.47 9.93 19.62
C LEU A 159 -12.79 10.56 19.15
N ASN A 160 -13.83 10.46 19.98
CA ASN A 160 -15.06 11.20 19.71
C ASN A 160 -14.78 12.70 19.74
N GLY A 161 -14.98 13.38 18.60
CA GLY A 161 -14.65 14.80 18.46
C GLY A 161 -13.14 15.08 18.36
N GLY A 162 -12.33 14.09 17.98
CA GLY A 162 -10.86 14.20 17.92
C GLY A 162 -10.36 15.37 17.10
N GLU A 163 -10.95 15.62 15.93
CA GLU A 163 -10.61 16.79 15.11
C GLU A 163 -10.89 18.13 15.83
N ALA A 164 -12.01 18.25 16.54
CA ALA A 164 -12.35 19.46 17.30
C ALA A 164 -11.38 19.67 18.47
N LEU A 165 -11.06 18.59 19.19
CA LEU A 165 -10.08 18.61 20.28
C LEU A 165 -8.69 19.00 19.77
N SER A 166 -8.26 18.49 18.64
CA SER A 166 -6.98 18.83 18.01
C SER A 166 -6.93 20.31 17.62
N LYS A 167 -7.99 20.84 17.00
CA LYS A 167 -8.11 22.26 16.66
C LYS A 167 -8.06 23.16 17.90
N GLU A 168 -8.79 22.80 18.94
CA GLU A 168 -8.80 23.57 20.21
C GLU A 168 -7.42 23.55 20.88
N PHE A 169 -6.76 22.38 20.91
CA PHE A 169 -5.40 22.26 21.44
C PHE A 169 -4.43 23.14 20.67
N ARG A 170 -4.40 23.07 19.35
CA ARG A 170 -3.54 23.92 18.50
C ARG A 170 -3.80 25.39 18.71
N ALA A 171 -5.08 25.82 18.80
CA ALA A 171 -5.44 27.21 19.03
C ALA A 171 -4.97 27.73 20.40
N ARG A 172 -4.86 26.86 21.41
CA ARG A 172 -4.37 27.23 22.76
C ARG A 172 -2.85 27.34 22.82
N TYR A 173 -2.12 26.49 22.12
CA TYR A 173 -0.66 26.31 22.28
C TYR A 173 0.18 26.79 21.09
N GLN A 174 -0.44 27.22 19.97
CA GLN A 174 0.26 27.87 18.83
C GLN A 174 0.23 29.40 18.90
N LYS A 175 0.07 29.97 20.08
CA LYS A 175 0.06 31.43 20.30
C LYS A 175 1.43 31.99 20.72
N ASP A 176 2.53 31.44 20.15
CA ASP A 176 3.86 32.03 20.26
C ASP A 176 4.59 31.99 18.91
#